data_627616bda20d50e8a14c0f8d7bcec1e6
#
_entry.id   627616bda20d50e8a14c0f8d7bcec1e6
#
_cell.length_a   1.000
_cell.length_b   1.000
_cell.length_c   1.000
_cell.angle_alpha   90.00
_cell.angle_beta   90.00
_cell.angle_gamma   90.00
#
_symmetry.space_group_name_H-M   'P 1'
#
loop_
_entity.id
_entity.type
_entity.pdbx_description
1 polymer ?
#
loop_
_entity_poly.entity_id
_entity_poly.type
_entity_poly.pdbx_seq_one_letter_code
_entity_poly.pdbx_strand_id
1 'polypeptide(L)'
;MKSFILLNEKEADCKNALCGCSYENLIENKKHFIIPNVEEYAFLQNNNLFSNHLIKQGVQSFLLAPVIKDKKLLGLIELASPTVRALNSVNANKLELILPYLSDTVEKNSNDMINQMEAIIQKEYTSIHKSVYWKFKKEAKNYFYSNSVRENYNFKEIVFRDVYPLYG
;
A
#
# COMPACT_ATOMS: atom_id res chain seq x y z
N MET A 1 10.22 0.23 2.67
CA MET A 1 10.22 -0.46 1.36
C MET A 1 9.70 0.55 0.34
N LYS A 2 10.44 0.84 -0.72
CA LYS A 2 10.01 1.82 -1.73
C LYS A 2 9.14 1.12 -2.78
N SER A 3 8.03 1.74 -3.15
CA SER A 3 7.18 1.29 -4.26
C SER A 3 7.80 1.68 -5.59
N PHE A 4 7.69 0.83 -6.60
CA PHE A 4 8.10 1.14 -7.98
C PHE A 4 7.05 1.99 -8.71
N ILE A 5 5.81 1.99 -8.22
CA ILE A 5 4.69 2.73 -8.82
C ILE A 5 4.59 4.14 -8.25
N LEU A 6 4.75 4.29 -6.92
CA LEU A 6 4.58 5.57 -6.27
C LEU A 6 5.79 6.47 -6.51
N LEU A 7 5.56 7.56 -7.21
CA LEU A 7 6.58 8.59 -7.53
C LEU A 7 7.08 9.31 -6.28
N ASN A 8 6.21 9.46 -5.28
CA ASN A 8 6.52 10.10 -4.00
C ASN A 8 5.89 9.32 -2.85
N GLU A 9 6.58 9.18 -1.72
CA GLU A 9 6.07 8.52 -0.50
C GLU A 9 4.81 9.18 0.08
N LYS A 10 4.47 10.40 -0.35
CA LYS A 10 3.31 11.18 0.09
C LYS A 10 2.07 11.02 -0.79
N GLU A 11 2.21 10.52 -2.00
CA GLU A 11 1.10 10.31 -2.94
C GLU A 11 0.69 8.84 -2.94
N ALA A 12 -0.23 8.49 -2.06
CA ALA A 12 -0.82 7.15 -1.98
C ALA A 12 -1.92 6.91 -3.04
N ASP A 13 -1.90 7.63 -4.17
CA ASP A 13 -2.95 7.53 -5.17
C ASP A 13 -2.47 6.75 -6.40
N CYS A 14 -2.71 5.44 -6.37
CA CYS A 14 -2.43 4.54 -7.50
C CYS A 14 -3.20 4.92 -8.78
N LYS A 15 -4.28 5.69 -8.67
CA LYS A 15 -5.07 6.17 -9.82
C LYS A 15 -4.26 7.06 -10.74
N ASN A 16 -3.41 7.90 -10.17
CA ASN A 16 -2.59 8.84 -10.93
C ASN A 16 -1.29 8.20 -11.45
N ALA A 17 -0.89 7.06 -10.86
CA ALA A 17 0.33 6.35 -11.24
C ALA A 17 0.12 5.37 -12.40
N LEU A 18 -1.06 4.78 -12.52
CA LEU A 18 -1.42 3.82 -13.56
C LEU A 18 -2.27 4.47 -14.63
N CYS A 19 -2.16 4.00 -15.90
CA CYS A 19 -3.14 4.40 -16.91
C CYS A 19 -4.54 3.87 -16.55
N GLY A 20 -5.60 4.59 -16.98
CA GLY A 20 -6.97 4.27 -16.60
C GLY A 20 -7.35 2.79 -16.83
N CYS A 21 -7.02 2.23 -18.00
CA CYS A 21 -7.29 0.82 -18.31
C CYS A 21 -6.51 -0.17 -17.44
N SER A 22 -5.27 0.15 -17.02
CA SER A 22 -4.50 -0.68 -16.10
C SER A 22 -5.07 -0.63 -14.69
N TYR A 23 -5.54 0.54 -14.27
CA TYR A 23 -6.22 0.73 -12.98
C TYR A 23 -7.52 -0.08 -12.92
N GLU A 24 -8.38 0.04 -13.94
CA GLU A 24 -9.63 -0.71 -14.03
C GLU A 24 -9.39 -2.23 -14.01
N ASN A 25 -8.43 -2.72 -14.82
CA ASN A 25 -8.11 -4.14 -14.84
C ASN A 25 -7.60 -4.65 -13.49
N LEU A 26 -6.78 -3.88 -12.81
CA LEU A 26 -6.16 -4.28 -11.55
C LEU A 26 -7.13 -4.18 -10.37
N ILE A 27 -7.84 -3.05 -10.24
CA ILE A 27 -8.65 -2.74 -9.06
C ILE A 27 -10.09 -3.22 -9.23
N GLU A 28 -10.71 -2.96 -10.38
CA GLU A 28 -12.11 -3.29 -10.62
C GLU A 28 -12.28 -4.74 -11.07
N ASN A 29 -11.50 -5.16 -12.08
CA ASN A 29 -11.55 -6.53 -12.59
C ASN A 29 -10.70 -7.51 -11.77
N LYS A 30 -9.89 -7.01 -10.83
CA LYS A 30 -9.05 -7.81 -9.93
C LYS A 30 -8.09 -8.75 -10.67
N LYS A 31 -7.60 -8.31 -11.83
CA LYS A 31 -6.65 -9.06 -12.66
C LYS A 31 -5.24 -8.51 -12.49
N HIS A 32 -4.24 -9.38 -12.61
CA HIS A 32 -2.85 -8.95 -12.63
C HIS A 32 -2.54 -8.12 -13.89
N PHE A 33 -1.56 -7.22 -13.77
CA PHE A 33 -1.05 -6.39 -14.85
C PHE A 33 0.42 -6.72 -15.09
N ILE A 34 0.79 -7.01 -16.34
CA ILE A 34 2.12 -7.47 -16.70
C ILE A 34 2.70 -6.61 -17.80
N ILE A 35 3.97 -6.24 -17.64
CA ILE A 35 4.79 -5.58 -18.66
C ILE A 35 6.03 -6.46 -18.87
N PRO A 36 6.06 -7.35 -19.87
CA PRO A 36 7.20 -8.21 -20.12
C PRO A 36 8.44 -7.45 -20.63
N ASN A 37 8.21 -6.34 -21.34
CA ASN A 37 9.25 -5.44 -21.86
C ASN A 37 8.81 -3.99 -21.64
N VAL A 38 9.46 -3.31 -20.70
CA VAL A 38 9.09 -1.95 -20.31
C VAL A 38 9.39 -0.93 -21.43
N GLU A 39 10.46 -1.12 -22.19
CA GLU A 39 10.79 -0.24 -23.32
C GLU A 39 9.76 -0.32 -24.45
N GLU A 40 9.39 -1.55 -24.82
CA GLU A 40 8.34 -1.79 -25.82
C GLU A 40 6.99 -1.21 -25.36
N TYR A 41 6.64 -1.42 -24.09
CA TYR A 41 5.44 -0.85 -23.51
C TYR A 41 5.47 0.69 -23.50
N ALA A 42 6.62 1.30 -23.19
CA ALA A 42 6.80 2.75 -23.22
C ALA A 42 6.54 3.30 -24.62
N PHE A 43 7.11 2.66 -25.65
CA PHE A 43 6.92 3.05 -27.04
C PHE A 43 5.43 3.00 -27.45
N LEU A 44 4.73 1.90 -27.12
CA LEU A 44 3.32 1.71 -27.43
C LEU A 44 2.39 2.69 -26.70
N GLN A 45 2.80 3.16 -25.52
CA GLN A 45 2.03 4.07 -24.67
C GLN A 45 2.50 5.54 -24.77
N ASN A 46 3.18 5.89 -25.86
CA ASN A 46 3.73 7.25 -26.07
C ASN A 46 4.57 7.77 -24.90
N ASN A 47 5.40 6.91 -24.30
CA ASN A 47 6.30 7.25 -23.20
C ASN A 47 5.58 7.90 -22.00
N ASN A 48 4.53 7.25 -21.51
CA ASN A 48 3.80 7.75 -20.36
C ASN A 48 4.68 7.87 -19.10
N LEU A 49 4.22 8.63 -18.10
CA LEU A 49 4.98 8.90 -16.87
C LEU A 49 5.36 7.62 -16.13
N PHE A 50 4.48 6.63 -16.12
CA PHE A 50 4.71 5.36 -15.44
C PHE A 50 5.85 4.56 -16.08
N SER A 51 5.82 4.36 -17.39
CA SER A 51 6.87 3.63 -18.10
C SER A 51 8.24 4.32 -17.97
N ASN A 52 8.27 5.65 -18.11
CA ASN A 52 9.49 6.44 -17.93
C ASN A 52 10.05 6.31 -16.50
N HIS A 53 9.18 6.21 -15.50
CA HIS A 53 9.58 6.01 -14.12
C HIS A 53 10.22 4.63 -13.90
N LEU A 54 9.65 3.57 -14.48
CA LEU A 54 10.23 2.22 -14.45
C LEU A 54 11.58 2.17 -15.14
N ILE A 55 11.72 2.78 -16.33
CA ILE A 55 12.99 2.85 -17.06
C ILE A 55 14.07 3.54 -16.24
N LYS A 56 13.75 4.68 -15.61
CA LYS A 56 14.69 5.41 -14.74
C LYS A 56 15.18 4.58 -13.54
N GLN A 57 14.39 3.61 -13.11
CA GLN A 57 14.77 2.69 -12.03
C GLN A 57 15.50 1.43 -12.54
N GLY A 58 15.76 1.32 -13.84
CA GLY A 58 16.41 0.17 -14.45
C GLY A 58 15.52 -1.08 -14.53
N VAL A 59 14.20 -0.92 -14.46
CA VAL A 59 13.25 -2.02 -14.55
C VAL A 59 12.97 -2.33 -16.01
N GLN A 60 13.22 -3.58 -16.41
CA GLN A 60 13.04 -4.09 -17.78
C GLN A 60 11.77 -4.95 -17.92
N SER A 61 11.32 -5.61 -16.86
CA SER A 61 10.02 -6.26 -16.83
C SER A 61 9.34 -6.03 -15.48
N PHE A 62 8.00 -5.94 -15.50
CA PHE A 62 7.21 -5.56 -14.34
C PHE A 62 5.92 -6.38 -14.26
N LEU A 63 5.51 -6.73 -13.05
CA LEU A 63 4.25 -7.41 -12.76
C LEU A 63 3.62 -6.79 -11.53
N LEU A 64 2.33 -6.51 -11.62
CA LEU A 64 1.51 -5.99 -10.54
C LEU A 64 0.33 -6.93 -10.33
N ALA A 65 0.14 -7.40 -9.11
CA ALA A 65 -0.94 -8.33 -8.75
C ALA A 65 -1.73 -7.83 -7.54
N PRO A 66 -3.07 -7.85 -7.60
CA PRO A 66 -3.90 -7.50 -6.46
C PRO A 66 -3.95 -8.65 -5.44
N VAL A 67 -3.79 -8.32 -4.17
CA VAL A 67 -4.00 -9.25 -3.05
C VAL A 67 -5.44 -9.07 -2.58
N ILE A 68 -6.25 -10.10 -2.79
CA ILE A 68 -7.69 -10.03 -2.55
C ILE A 68 -8.09 -11.12 -1.58
N LYS A 69 -8.95 -10.79 -0.61
CA LYS A 69 -9.64 -11.74 0.26
C LYS A 69 -11.09 -11.31 0.46
N ASP A 70 -12.03 -12.26 0.37
CA ASP A 70 -13.47 -12.03 0.54
C ASP A 70 -14.00 -10.82 -0.27
N LYS A 71 -13.58 -10.74 -1.54
CA LYS A 71 -13.87 -9.64 -2.48
C LYS A 71 -13.28 -8.28 -2.08
N LYS A 72 -12.51 -8.20 -1.00
CA LYS A 72 -11.86 -6.99 -0.53
C LYS A 72 -10.42 -6.95 -1.03
N LEU A 73 -10.00 -5.83 -1.60
CA LEU A 73 -8.60 -5.57 -1.93
C LEU A 73 -7.83 -5.26 -0.63
N LEU A 74 -6.85 -6.09 -0.30
CA LEU A 74 -5.98 -5.93 0.86
C LEU A 74 -4.71 -5.13 0.52
N GLY A 75 -4.23 -5.25 -0.72
CA GLY A 75 -3.03 -4.59 -1.17
C GLY A 75 -2.63 -4.97 -2.59
N LEU A 76 -1.46 -4.52 -3.00
CA LEU A 76 -0.87 -4.81 -4.31
C LEU A 76 0.53 -5.38 -4.12
N ILE A 77 0.87 -6.39 -4.92
CA ILE A 77 2.22 -6.94 -5.02
C ILE A 77 2.88 -6.38 -6.27
N GLU A 78 4.02 -5.74 -6.10
CA GLU A 78 4.87 -5.24 -7.17
C GLU A 78 6.08 -6.15 -7.31
N LEU A 79 6.28 -6.71 -8.49
CA LEU A 79 7.48 -7.44 -8.87
C LEU A 79 8.17 -6.69 -10.01
N ALA A 80 9.45 -6.45 -9.86
CA ALA A 80 10.27 -5.76 -10.85
C ALA A 80 11.54 -6.56 -11.12
N SER A 81 11.97 -6.61 -12.38
CA SER A 81 13.21 -7.27 -12.79
C SER A 81 14.00 -6.38 -13.75
N PRO A 82 15.35 -6.37 -13.63
CA PRO A 82 16.22 -5.70 -14.59
C PRO A 82 16.40 -6.50 -15.90
N THR A 83 15.73 -7.63 -16.06
CA THR A 83 15.82 -8.49 -17.23
C THR A 83 14.52 -8.47 -18.00
N VAL A 84 14.61 -8.26 -19.32
CA VAL A 84 13.45 -8.32 -20.22
C VAL A 84 12.82 -9.70 -20.19
N ARG A 85 11.49 -9.77 -20.16
CA ARG A 85 10.68 -11.01 -20.15
C ARG A 85 10.91 -11.94 -18.96
N ALA A 86 11.68 -11.53 -17.94
CA ALA A 86 11.81 -12.29 -16.69
C ALA A 86 10.45 -12.43 -15.99
N LEU A 87 9.63 -11.38 -16.05
CA LEU A 87 8.25 -11.38 -15.57
C LEU A 87 7.30 -11.46 -16.77
N ASN A 88 6.51 -12.52 -16.83
CA ASN A 88 5.63 -12.84 -17.95
C ASN A 88 4.35 -13.54 -17.44
N SER A 89 3.44 -13.92 -18.34
CA SER A 89 2.18 -14.58 -17.99
C SER A 89 2.35 -15.90 -17.22
N VAL A 90 3.43 -16.65 -17.51
CA VAL A 90 3.72 -17.91 -16.78
C VAL A 90 4.03 -17.62 -15.31
N ASN A 91 4.82 -16.55 -15.06
CA ASN A 91 5.14 -16.13 -13.70
C ASN A 91 3.90 -15.60 -12.96
N ALA A 92 3.03 -14.87 -13.67
CA ALA A 92 1.76 -14.43 -13.11
C ALA A 92 0.86 -15.59 -12.71
N ASN A 93 0.73 -16.61 -13.54
CA ASN A 93 -0.05 -17.81 -13.22
C ASN A 93 0.55 -18.57 -12.02
N LYS A 94 1.88 -18.61 -11.88
CA LYS A 94 2.54 -19.18 -10.70
C LYS A 94 2.23 -18.34 -9.45
N LEU A 95 2.22 -17.01 -9.58
CA LEU A 95 1.88 -16.11 -8.48
C LEU A 95 0.44 -16.33 -8.01
N GLU A 96 -0.50 -16.59 -8.91
CA GLU A 96 -1.89 -16.88 -8.55
C GLU A 96 -2.04 -18.07 -7.61
N LEU A 97 -1.16 -19.08 -7.71
CA LEU A 97 -1.17 -20.23 -6.82
C LEU A 97 -0.80 -19.87 -5.37
N ILE A 98 0.03 -18.85 -5.17
CA ILE A 98 0.49 -18.43 -3.84
C ILE A 98 -0.28 -17.24 -3.28
N LEU A 99 -1.05 -16.52 -4.11
CA LEU A 99 -1.85 -15.36 -3.69
C LEU A 99 -2.80 -15.65 -2.51
N PRO A 100 -3.48 -16.82 -2.41
CA PRO A 100 -4.31 -17.13 -1.25
C PRO A 100 -3.52 -17.12 0.06
N TYR A 101 -2.34 -17.72 0.09
CA TYR A 101 -1.48 -17.76 1.28
C TYR A 101 -0.95 -16.36 1.64
N LEU A 102 -0.62 -15.56 0.62
CA LEU A 102 -0.20 -14.18 0.81
C LEU A 102 -1.36 -13.33 1.35
N SER A 103 -2.58 -13.53 0.85
CA SER A 103 -3.75 -12.79 1.34
C SER A 103 -4.05 -13.09 2.81
N ASP A 104 -3.94 -14.35 3.23
CA ASP A 104 -4.09 -14.76 4.62
C ASP A 104 -3.01 -14.11 5.51
N THR A 105 -1.77 -14.11 5.03
CA THR A 105 -0.64 -13.50 5.76
C THR A 105 -0.81 -11.99 5.89
N VAL A 106 -1.19 -11.31 4.81
CA VAL A 106 -1.42 -9.86 4.80
C VAL A 106 -2.56 -9.48 5.73
N GLU A 107 -3.67 -10.23 5.69
CA GLU A 107 -4.80 -9.99 6.58
C GLU A 107 -4.42 -10.18 8.05
N LYS A 108 -3.74 -11.29 8.36
CA LYS A 108 -3.27 -11.57 9.72
C LYS A 108 -2.37 -10.44 10.23
N ASN A 109 -1.35 -10.05 9.45
CA ASN A 109 -0.45 -8.97 9.82
C ASN A 109 -1.18 -7.64 10.01
N SER A 110 -2.19 -7.35 9.17
CA SER A 110 -3.02 -6.15 9.30
C SER A 110 -3.82 -6.15 10.60
N ASN A 111 -4.43 -7.30 10.95
CA ASN A 111 -5.19 -7.46 12.18
C ASN A 111 -4.29 -7.38 13.41
N ASP A 112 -3.12 -8.01 13.39
CA ASP A 112 -2.14 -7.95 14.46
C ASP A 112 -1.67 -6.50 14.69
N MET A 113 -1.44 -5.74 13.62
CA MET A 113 -1.10 -4.32 13.70
C MET A 113 -2.23 -3.49 14.31
N ILE A 114 -3.48 -3.76 13.93
CA ILE A 114 -4.66 -3.07 14.49
C ILE A 114 -4.75 -3.38 16.00
N ASN A 115 -4.63 -4.64 16.39
CA ASN A 115 -4.68 -5.07 17.79
C ASN A 115 -3.58 -4.41 18.62
N GLN A 116 -2.35 -4.32 18.10
CA GLN A 116 -1.24 -3.65 18.76
C GLN A 116 -1.50 -2.14 18.92
N MET A 117 -2.03 -1.48 17.89
CA MET A 117 -2.42 -0.07 17.99
C MET A 117 -3.51 0.15 19.05
N GLU A 118 -4.50 -0.73 19.10
CA GLU A 118 -5.57 -0.67 20.11
C GLU A 118 -5.02 -0.89 21.53
N ALA A 119 -4.11 -1.84 21.71
CA ALA A 119 -3.44 -2.07 22.99
C ALA A 119 -2.63 -0.83 23.45
N ILE A 120 -1.93 -0.16 22.53
CA ILE A 120 -1.22 1.09 22.80
C ILE A 120 -2.21 2.18 23.24
N ILE A 121 -3.31 2.35 22.52
CA ILE A 121 -4.34 3.35 22.86
C ILE A 121 -4.92 3.08 24.25
N GLN A 122 -5.23 1.82 24.57
CA GLN A 122 -5.78 1.45 25.88
C GLN A 122 -4.78 1.66 27.03
N LYS A 123 -3.48 1.43 26.76
CA LYS A 123 -2.41 1.61 27.75
C LYS A 123 -2.15 3.08 28.07
N GLU A 124 -2.10 3.92 27.03
CA GLU A 124 -1.70 5.32 27.16
C GLU A 124 -2.90 6.25 27.47
N TYR A 125 -4.14 5.80 27.17
CA TYR A 125 -5.34 6.63 27.31
C TYR A 125 -6.45 5.83 27.97
N THR A 126 -6.85 6.24 29.18
CA THR A 126 -7.79 5.49 30.03
C THR A 126 -9.26 5.62 29.62
N SER A 127 -9.65 6.69 28.96
CA SER A 127 -11.04 6.89 28.51
C SER A 127 -11.10 7.80 27.29
N ILE A 128 -11.54 7.24 26.16
CA ILE A 128 -11.63 7.99 24.90
C ILE A 128 -13.06 7.91 24.36
N HIS A 129 -13.66 9.08 24.12
CA HIS A 129 -14.96 9.12 23.45
C HIS A 129 -14.85 8.72 21.99
N LYS A 130 -15.83 7.96 21.48
CA LYS A 130 -15.81 7.41 20.09
C LYS A 130 -15.62 8.47 19.01
N SER A 131 -16.18 9.67 19.20
CA SER A 131 -16.07 10.76 18.21
C SER A 131 -14.65 11.28 18.00
N VAL A 132 -13.75 11.08 18.95
CA VAL A 132 -12.36 11.56 18.90
C VAL A 132 -11.34 10.41 18.73
N TYR A 133 -11.80 9.17 18.78
CA TYR A 133 -10.98 7.96 18.70
C TYR A 133 -10.07 7.92 17.46
N TRP A 134 -10.51 8.48 16.34
CA TRP A 134 -9.75 8.54 15.10
C TRP A 134 -8.40 9.29 15.24
N LYS A 135 -8.33 10.33 16.07
CA LYS A 135 -7.07 11.05 16.34
C LYS A 135 -6.07 10.18 17.09
N PHE A 136 -6.54 9.46 18.10
CA PHE A 136 -5.72 8.52 18.86
C PHE A 136 -5.22 7.37 17.98
N LYS A 137 -6.09 6.84 17.12
CA LYS A 137 -5.71 5.81 16.16
C LYS A 137 -4.64 6.31 15.17
N LYS A 138 -4.75 7.55 14.72
CA LYS A 138 -3.74 8.16 13.84
C LYS A 138 -2.39 8.29 14.55
N GLU A 139 -2.38 8.74 15.79
CA GLU A 139 -1.15 8.90 16.57
C GLU A 139 -0.52 7.55 16.94
N ALA A 140 -1.31 6.57 17.36
CA ALA A 140 -0.83 5.21 17.60
C ALA A 140 -0.22 4.58 16.34
N LYS A 141 -0.79 4.86 15.17
CA LYS A 141 -0.26 4.44 13.88
C LYS A 141 1.11 5.09 13.60
N ASN A 142 1.24 6.38 13.83
CA ASN A 142 2.51 7.09 13.67
C ASN A 142 3.58 6.53 14.62
N TYR A 143 3.24 6.32 15.90
CA TYR A 143 4.13 5.71 16.88
C TYR A 143 4.58 4.31 16.45
N PHE A 144 3.66 3.47 16.01
CA PHE A 144 3.97 2.10 15.57
C PHE A 144 4.95 2.09 14.38
N TYR A 145 4.70 2.93 13.36
CA TYR A 145 5.59 3.00 12.20
C TYR A 145 6.96 3.58 12.53
N SER A 146 7.03 4.63 13.34
CA SER A 146 8.30 5.25 13.72
C SER A 146 9.16 4.30 14.56
N ASN A 147 8.57 3.57 15.49
CA ASN A 147 9.29 2.56 16.26
C ASN A 147 9.75 1.37 15.41
N SER A 148 9.00 1.01 14.37
CA SER A 148 9.40 -0.05 13.43
C SER A 148 10.63 0.34 12.59
N VAL A 149 10.87 1.65 12.40
CA VAL A 149 12.01 2.21 11.65
C VAL A 149 13.18 2.59 12.59
N ARG A 150 13.09 2.30 13.91
CA ARG A 150 14.07 2.66 14.95
C ARG A 150 14.23 4.17 15.16
N GLU A 151 13.23 4.95 14.88
CA GLU A 151 13.18 6.35 15.28
C GLU A 151 12.63 6.44 16.71
N ASN A 152 13.30 7.23 17.57
CA ASN A 152 12.79 7.55 18.91
C ASN A 152 11.59 8.49 18.75
N TYR A 153 10.41 7.93 18.60
CA TYR A 153 9.17 8.69 18.48
C TYR A 153 8.50 8.79 19.85
N ASN A 154 8.32 10.00 20.33
CA ASN A 154 7.51 10.28 21.52
C ASN A 154 6.08 10.58 21.10
N PHE A 155 5.10 10.11 21.88
CA PHE A 155 3.70 10.45 21.67
C PHE A 155 3.52 11.96 21.66
N LYS A 156 2.87 12.45 20.61
CA LYS A 156 2.51 13.87 20.54
C LYS A 156 1.24 14.10 21.34
N GLU A 157 1.20 15.24 22.00
CA GLU A 157 -0.01 15.69 22.68
C GLU A 157 -1.17 15.82 21.68
N ILE A 158 -2.29 15.20 22.00
CA ILE A 158 -3.48 15.24 21.15
C ILE A 158 -4.32 16.46 21.54
N VAL A 159 -4.10 17.55 20.83
CA VAL A 159 -4.84 18.81 21.05
C VAL A 159 -6.09 18.84 20.17
N PHE A 160 -7.22 19.14 20.75
CA PHE A 160 -8.47 19.44 20.05
C PHE A 160 -8.65 20.95 20.02
N ARG A 161 -8.55 21.54 18.82
CA ARG A 161 -8.88 22.96 18.62
C ARG A 161 -10.40 23.10 18.54
N ASP A 162 -10.93 24.17 19.12
CA ASP A 162 -12.35 24.52 19.08
C ASP A 162 -13.29 23.52 19.77
N VAL A 163 -12.80 22.78 20.76
CA VAL A 163 -13.61 21.91 21.62
C VAL A 163 -13.71 22.55 23.00
N TYR A 164 -14.91 22.94 23.37
CA TYR A 164 -15.22 23.51 24.68
C TYR A 164 -15.84 22.43 25.56
N PRO A 165 -15.41 22.27 26.82
CA PRO A 165 -16.08 21.36 27.74
C PRO A 165 -17.51 21.84 28.00
N LEU A 166 -18.48 20.97 27.74
CA LEU A 166 -19.85 21.19 28.15
C LEU A 166 -19.93 20.87 29.64
N TYR A 167 -19.95 21.91 30.47
CA TYR A 167 -20.30 21.77 31.88
C TYR A 167 -21.81 21.67 31.94
N GLY A 168 -22.34 20.51 32.28
CA GLY A 168 -23.72 20.28 32.68
C GLY A 168 -23.85 20.34 34.19
#